data_9a6dac9220b774664b0f9ccaf7da1b32
#
_entry.id   9a6dac9220b774664b0f9ccaf7da1b32
#
_cell.length_a   1.000
_cell.length_b   1.000
_cell.length_c   1.000
_cell.angle_alpha   90.00
_cell.angle_beta   90.00
_cell.angle_gamma   90.00
#
_symmetry.space_group_name_H-M   'P 1'
#
loop_
_entity.id
_entity.type
_entity.pdbx_description
1 polymer ?
#
loop_
_entity_poly.entity_id
_entity_poly.type
_entity_poly.pdbx_seq_one_letter_code
_entity_poly.pdbx_strand_id
1 'polypeptide(L)'
;MSTKMSQRFALINGNRSRIHNISVGGMLLDSSTKGEIGAQIPITIEINGRQFVVHGEIIRAQERSVAVRFSKVSKRQQSFLKKLHCVA
;
A
#
# COMPACT_ATOMS: atom_id res chain seq x y z
N MET A 1 18.62 -14.97 11.44
CA MET A 1 18.24 -14.58 11.13
C MET A 1 17.71 -13.96 10.58
N SER A 2 17.42 -13.62 10.42
CA SER A 2 17.00 -13.11 10.00
C SER A 2 16.55 -12.56 9.35
N THR A 3 16.20 -12.53 9.08
CA THR A 3 15.80 -12.01 8.37
C THR A 3 15.29 -10.98 8.20
N LYS A 4 15.52 -10.36 7.91
CA LYS A 4 15.03 -9.39 7.76
C LYS A 4 14.12 -9.13 6.93
N MET A 5 13.23 -9.39 7.06
CA MET A 5 12.09 -9.11 6.25
C MET A 5 11.80 -7.66 6.17
N SER A 6 11.52 -7.18 4.99
CA SER A 6 11.07 -5.83 4.81
C SER A 6 9.75 -5.66 5.53
N GLN A 7 9.68 -4.70 6.42
CA GLN A 7 8.42 -4.38 7.07
C GLN A 7 7.69 -3.39 6.18
N ARG A 8 6.56 -3.82 5.66
CA ARG A 8 5.76 -3.04 4.73
C ARG A 8 4.36 -2.92 5.27
N PHE A 9 3.97 -1.70 5.57
CA PHE A 9 2.66 -1.40 6.14
C PHE A 9 2.03 -0.24 5.42
N ALA A 10 0.71 -0.22 5.42
CA ALA A 10 -0.06 0.92 4.95
C ALA A 10 -0.96 1.38 6.08
N LEU A 11 -1.05 2.69 6.25
CA LEU A 11 -1.93 3.28 7.25
C LEU A 11 -3.10 3.93 6.53
N ILE A 12 -4.28 3.46 6.84
CA ILE A 12 -5.52 4.00 6.31
C ILE A 12 -6.37 4.41 7.50
N ASN A 13 -6.69 5.70 7.61
CA ASN A 13 -7.47 6.23 8.73
C ASN A 13 -6.87 5.85 10.07
N GLY A 14 -5.54 5.85 10.16
CA GLY A 14 -4.85 5.50 11.39
C GLY A 14 -4.72 4.02 11.65
N ASN A 15 -5.29 3.18 10.81
CA ASN A 15 -5.19 1.74 10.96
C ASN A 15 -4.04 1.21 10.13
N ARG A 16 -3.15 0.48 10.78
CA ARG A 16 -1.99 -0.11 10.12
C ARG A 16 -2.36 -1.47 9.55
N SER A 17 -2.04 -1.70 8.31
CA SER A 17 -2.30 -2.96 7.63
C SER A 17 -1.04 -3.43 6.94
N ARG A 18 -0.81 -4.73 6.94
CA ARG A 18 0.34 -5.29 6.25
C ARG A 18 0.11 -5.20 4.74
N ILE A 19 1.15 -4.83 4.02
CA ILE A 19 1.11 -4.84 2.57
C ILE A 19 1.47 -6.24 2.11
N HIS A 20 0.50 -6.91 1.48
CA HIS A 20 0.72 -8.24 0.95
C HIS A 20 1.46 -8.19 -0.38
N ASN A 21 1.11 -7.23 -1.21
CA ASN A 21 1.73 -7.07 -2.52
C ASN A 21 1.66 -5.60 -2.90
N ILE A 22 2.69 -5.10 -3.56
CA ILE A 22 2.72 -3.71 -4.00
C ILE A 22 3.41 -3.62 -5.34
N SER A 23 2.88 -2.74 -6.19
CA SER A 23 3.45 -2.47 -7.51
C SER A 23 3.30 -0.99 -7.79
N VAL A 24 3.74 -0.57 -8.97
CA VAL A 24 3.64 0.83 -9.35
C VAL A 24 2.17 1.27 -9.54
N GLY A 25 1.29 0.32 -9.80
CA GLY A 25 -0.12 0.63 -10.04
C GLY A 25 -1.03 0.51 -8.84
N GLY A 26 -0.61 -0.18 -7.79
CA GLY A 26 -1.47 -0.37 -6.64
C GLY A 26 -0.90 -1.34 -5.65
N MET A 27 -1.75 -1.73 -4.69
CA MET A 27 -1.30 -2.67 -3.67
C MET A 27 -2.48 -3.49 -3.15
N LEU A 28 -2.13 -4.62 -2.56
CA LEU A 28 -3.07 -5.50 -1.88
C LEU A 28 -2.69 -5.52 -0.41
N LEU A 29 -3.65 -5.24 0.44
CA LEU A 29 -3.44 -5.15 1.88
C LEU A 29 -4.13 -6.29 2.60
N ASP A 30 -3.47 -6.82 3.62
CA ASP A 30 -4.10 -7.73 4.56
C ASP A 30 -4.82 -6.86 5.59
N SER A 31 -6.08 -6.60 5.35
CA SER A 31 -6.82 -5.69 6.20
C SER A 31 -8.26 -6.14 6.30
N SER A 32 -8.81 -5.98 7.48
CA SER A 32 -10.23 -6.15 7.69
C SER A 32 -10.94 -4.80 7.68
N THR A 33 -10.23 -3.75 7.37
CA THR A 33 -10.81 -2.42 7.31
C THR A 33 -11.84 -2.38 6.19
N LYS A 34 -13.03 -1.99 6.54
CA LYS A 34 -14.09 -1.83 5.55
C LYS A 34 -13.97 -0.47 4.92
N GLY A 35 -13.76 -0.46 3.62
CA GLY A 35 -13.73 0.78 2.86
C GLY A 35 -14.79 0.72 1.79
N GLU A 36 -15.21 1.88 1.35
CA GLU A 36 -16.17 1.95 0.26
C GLU A 36 -15.44 1.80 -1.06
N ILE A 37 -15.91 0.90 -1.88
CA ILE A 37 -15.34 0.73 -3.22
C ILE A 37 -15.58 2.01 -4.00
N GLY A 38 -14.52 2.51 -4.64
CA GLY A 38 -14.56 3.76 -5.37
C GLY A 38 -14.10 4.95 -4.55
N ALA A 39 -13.94 4.78 -3.24
CA ALA A 39 -13.48 5.88 -2.39
C ALA A 39 -12.03 6.18 -2.65
N GLN A 40 -11.71 7.46 -2.79
CA GLN A 40 -10.32 7.90 -2.92
C GLN A 40 -9.84 8.37 -1.56
N ILE A 41 -8.77 7.77 -1.11
CA ILE A 41 -8.26 8.02 0.23
C ILE A 41 -6.76 8.26 0.19
N PRO A 42 -6.25 9.09 1.11
CA PRO A 42 -4.80 9.18 1.31
C PRO A 42 -4.32 7.97 2.10
N ILE A 43 -3.22 7.40 1.67
CA ILE A 43 -2.65 6.22 2.28
C ILE A 43 -1.21 6.51 2.60
N THR A 44 -0.81 6.31 3.84
CA THR A 44 0.59 6.41 4.22
C THR A 44 1.23 5.04 4.08
N ILE A 45 2.23 4.96 3.23
CA ILE A 45 2.97 3.72 3.04
C ILE A 45 4.25 3.80 3.85
N GLU A 46 4.47 2.79 4.67
CA GLU A 46 5.65 2.72 5.51
C GLU A 46 6.45 1.47 5.12
N ILE A 47 7.68 1.69 4.69
CA ILE A 47 8.56 0.60 4.26
C ILE A 47 9.92 0.85 4.85
N ASN A 48 10.38 -0.07 5.70
CA ASN A 48 11.70 0.00 6.33
C ASN A 48 11.94 1.33 7.03
N GLY A 49 10.91 1.85 7.69
CA GLY A 49 11.03 3.10 8.42
C GLY A 49 10.83 4.35 7.61
N ARG A 50 10.68 4.22 6.31
CA ARG A 50 10.39 5.35 5.45
C ARG A 50 8.90 5.46 5.22
N GLN A 51 8.40 6.67 5.24
CA GLN A 51 6.98 6.93 5.06
C GLN A 51 6.76 7.87 3.91
N PHE A 52 5.73 7.62 3.13
CA PHE A 52 5.29 8.56 2.11
C PHE A 52 3.80 8.36 1.88
N VAL A 53 3.14 9.40 1.40
CA VAL A 53 1.70 9.40 1.23
C VAL A 53 1.36 9.33 -0.26
N VAL A 54 0.46 8.43 -0.59
CA VAL A 54 -0.08 8.34 -1.94
C VAL A 54 -1.60 8.40 -1.85
N HIS A 55 -2.23 8.76 -2.94
CA HIS A 55 -3.67 8.72 -3.03
C HIS A 55 -4.07 7.48 -3.81
N GLY A 56 -5.02 6.76 -3.26
CA GLY A 56 -5.47 5.53 -3.89
C GLY A 56 -6.98 5.41 -3.85
N GLU A 57 -7.46 4.54 -4.71
CA GLU A 57 -8.88 4.23 -4.79
C GLU A 57 -9.08 2.77 -4.39
N ILE A 58 -10.02 2.54 -3.51
CA ILE A 58 -10.35 1.17 -3.11
C ILE A 58 -11.16 0.54 -4.23
N ILE A 59 -10.61 -0.50 -4.84
CA ILE A 59 -11.27 -1.17 -5.95
C ILE A 59 -11.87 -2.50 -5.56
N ARG A 60 -11.46 -3.05 -4.42
CA ARG A 60 -12.01 -4.30 -3.92
C ARG A 60 -11.81 -4.35 -2.42
N ALA A 61 -12.82 -4.80 -1.70
CA ALA A 61 -12.72 -4.99 -0.26
C ALA A 61 -13.36 -6.32 0.09
N GLN A 62 -12.57 -7.22 0.65
CA GLN A 62 -13.01 -8.54 1.10
C GLN A 62 -12.76 -8.64 2.60
N GLU A 63 -13.12 -9.78 3.18
CA GLU A 63 -13.04 -9.92 4.63
C GLU A 63 -11.65 -9.65 5.17
N ARG A 64 -10.62 -10.09 4.46
CA ARG A 64 -9.25 -9.98 4.96
C ARG A 64 -8.31 -9.31 3.99
N SER A 65 -8.85 -8.72 2.92
CA SER A 65 -7.98 -8.08 1.96
C SER A 65 -8.66 -6.88 1.33
N VAL A 66 -7.86 -5.88 1.05
CA VAL A 66 -8.31 -4.66 0.38
C VAL A 66 -7.36 -4.40 -0.76
N ALA A 67 -7.91 -4.24 -1.95
CA ALA A 67 -7.12 -3.89 -3.12
C ALA A 67 -7.28 -2.41 -3.39
N VAL A 68 -6.16 -1.75 -3.58
CA VAL A 68 -6.11 -0.31 -3.79
C VAL A 68 -5.36 -0.03 -5.09
N ARG A 69 -5.93 0.84 -5.91
CA ARG A 69 -5.27 1.32 -7.11
C ARG A 69 -4.80 2.75 -6.86
N PHE A 70 -3.53 3.02 -7.14
CA PHE A 70 -3.00 4.36 -6.95
C PHE A 70 -3.59 5.30 -8.00
N SER A 71 -4.12 6.43 -7.54
CA SER A 71 -4.75 7.39 -8.43
C SER A 71 -3.82 8.53 -8.81
N LYS A 72 -2.92 8.91 -7.90
CA LYS A 72 -1.94 9.96 -8.18
C LYS A 72 -0.63 9.56 -7.54
N VAL A 73 0.37 9.35 -8.38
CA VAL A 73 1.69 8.97 -7.92
C VAL A 73 2.70 9.81 -8.67
N SER A 74 3.56 10.52 -7.95
CA SER A 74 4.59 11.33 -8.58
C SER A 74 5.63 10.43 -9.24
N LYS A 75 6.42 11.00 -10.14
CA LYS A 75 7.46 10.24 -10.80
C LYS A 75 8.47 9.68 -9.80
N ARG A 76 8.77 10.45 -8.77
CA ARG A 76 9.68 10.01 -7.70
C ARG A 76 9.11 8.81 -6.96
N GLN A 77 7.81 8.86 -6.66
CA GLN A 77 7.15 7.76 -5.99
C GLN A 77 7.07 6.53 -6.90
N GLN A 78 6.83 6.74 -8.19
CA GLN A 78 6.81 5.63 -9.14
C GLN A 78 8.16 4.92 -9.18
N SER A 79 9.24 5.67 -9.19
CA SER A 79 10.57 5.07 -9.18
C SER A 79 10.80 4.23 -7.93
N PHE A 80 10.36 4.75 -6.79
CA PHE A 80 10.48 4.03 -5.54
C PHE A 80 9.68 2.73 -5.56
N LEU A 81 8.45 2.80 -6.05
CA LEU A 81 7.58 1.63 -6.13
C LEU A 81 8.13 0.59 -7.09
N LYS A 82 8.71 1.03 -8.19
CA LYS A 82 9.34 0.11 -9.13
C LYS A 82 10.47 -0.65 -8.47
N LYS A 83 11.27 0.02 -7.67
CA LYS A 83 12.37 -0.64 -6.98
C LYS A 83 11.85 -1.70 -6.03
N LEU A 84 10.76 -1.43 -5.35
CA LEU A 84 10.17 -2.41 -4.46
C LEU A 84 9.68 -3.64 -5.22
N HIS A 85 9.10 -3.40 -6.38
CA HIS A 85 8.56 -4.48 -7.19
C HIS A 85 9.68 -5.35 -7.78
N CYS A 86 10.78 -4.72 -8.16
CA CYS A 86 11.89 -5.42 -8.78
C CYS A 86 12.76 -6.17 -7.80
N VAL A 87 12.72 -5.79 -6.54
CA VAL A 87 13.49 -6.47 -5.49
C VAL A 87 12.62 -7.58 -4.95
N ALA A 88 12.65 -8.66 -5.59
CA ALA A 88 11.83 -9.81 -5.18
C ALA A 88 12.57 -10.66 -4.16
#